data_73e32dcdda3ad98bf28cf76fc54a430c
#
_entry.id   73e32dcdda3ad98bf28cf76fc54a430c
#
_cell.length_a   1.000
_cell.length_b   1.000
_cell.length_c   1.000
_cell.angle_alpha   90.00
_cell.angle_beta   90.00
_cell.angle_gamma   90.00
#
_symmetry.space_group_name_H-M   'P 1'
#
loop_
_entity.id
_entity.type
_entity.pdbx_description
1 polymer ?
#
loop_
_entity_poly.entity_id
_entity_poly.type
_entity_poly.pdbx_seq_one_letter_code
_entity_poly.pdbx_strand_id
1 'polypeptide(L)'
;MGKIKLALALILFLMLLHPAGASDEEGMRVVPAQEILDKIERGEPVEYDHVIVEGDLDLEKVELPRTDFKVDVFGLSEDVMLVSPSIRLNDSAINGNTYFSNARFINPVDFSGSHLNGTADFAGSDFNSTAGFGNSDFNGYANFGDSNFNGDADFGDSDFNGNADFRGSAFNISDFSSVEFN
;
A
#
# COMPACT_ATOMS: atom_id res chain seq x y z
N MET A 1 -16.29 -17.90 29.98
CA MET A 1 -16.94 -16.87 29.14
C MET A 1 -16.64 -15.41 29.57
N GLY A 2 -15.88 -15.15 30.66
CA GLY A 2 -15.63 -13.78 31.15
C GLY A 2 -14.37 -13.08 30.63
N LYS A 3 -13.33 -13.82 30.21
CA LYS A 3 -12.04 -13.24 29.86
C LYS A 3 -11.97 -12.63 28.44
N ILE A 4 -12.75 -13.18 27.49
CA ILE A 4 -12.81 -12.68 26.10
C ILE A 4 -13.59 -11.35 26.04
N LYS A 5 -14.65 -11.20 26.84
CA LYS A 5 -15.43 -9.97 26.91
C LYS A 5 -14.65 -8.79 27.53
N LEU A 6 -13.72 -9.09 28.44
CA LEU A 6 -12.89 -8.03 29.07
C LEU A 6 -11.79 -7.53 28.12
N ALA A 7 -11.21 -8.41 27.32
CA ALA A 7 -10.21 -8.02 26.32
C ALA A 7 -10.83 -7.17 25.19
N LEU A 8 -12.03 -7.53 24.72
CA LEU A 8 -12.74 -6.76 23.71
C LEU A 8 -13.17 -5.37 24.23
N ALA A 9 -13.60 -5.29 25.51
CA ALA A 9 -13.95 -4.02 26.14
C ALA A 9 -12.72 -3.11 26.35
N LEU A 10 -11.54 -3.68 26.61
CA LEU A 10 -10.31 -2.91 26.79
C LEU A 10 -9.79 -2.37 25.45
N ILE A 11 -9.89 -3.15 24.37
CA ILE A 11 -9.53 -2.70 23.01
C ILE A 11 -10.50 -1.60 22.55
N LEU A 12 -11.80 -1.76 22.79
CA LEU A 12 -12.79 -0.74 22.47
C LEU A 12 -12.62 0.54 23.32
N PHE A 13 -12.16 0.42 24.55
CA PHE A 13 -11.89 1.57 25.45
C PHE A 13 -10.61 2.31 25.06
N LEU A 14 -9.58 1.62 24.54
CA LEU A 14 -8.38 2.29 24.00
C LEU A 14 -8.69 3.05 22.70
N MET A 15 -9.59 2.51 21.85
CA MET A 15 -10.03 3.21 20.62
C MET A 15 -10.88 4.45 20.91
N LEU A 16 -11.57 4.52 22.06
CA LEU A 16 -12.36 5.69 22.49
C LEU A 16 -11.52 6.82 23.08
N LEU A 17 -10.22 6.59 23.35
CA LEU A 17 -9.31 7.60 23.91
C LEU A 17 -8.44 8.31 22.84
N HIS A 18 -8.54 7.90 21.58
CA HIS A 18 -7.97 8.69 20.50
C HIS A 18 -9.09 9.55 19.91
N PRO A 19 -9.06 10.88 20.12
CA PRO A 19 -10.00 11.75 19.43
C PRO A 19 -9.79 11.56 17.93
N ALA A 20 -10.89 11.29 17.21
CA ALA A 20 -10.86 11.34 15.76
C ALA A 20 -10.31 12.74 15.37
N GLY A 21 -9.10 12.75 14.78
CA GLY A 21 -8.43 14.00 14.43
C GLY A 21 -7.28 14.40 15.39
N ALA A 22 -6.62 13.43 16.06
CA ALA A 22 -5.31 13.72 16.64
C ALA A 22 -4.38 14.15 15.51
N SER A 23 -3.88 15.37 15.55
CA SER A 23 -2.81 15.85 14.68
C SER A 23 -1.47 15.60 15.38
N ASP A 24 -0.43 15.28 14.63
CA ASP A 24 0.94 15.30 15.12
C ASP A 24 1.44 16.73 15.34
N GLU A 25 2.72 16.89 15.70
CA GLU A 25 3.33 18.22 15.91
C GLU A 25 3.35 19.08 14.64
N GLU A 26 3.12 18.49 13.44
CA GLU A 26 3.06 19.19 12.14
C GLU A 26 1.62 19.45 11.65
N GLY A 27 0.62 18.98 12.37
CA GLY A 27 -0.80 19.20 12.04
C GLY A 27 -1.42 18.16 11.10
N MET A 28 -0.70 17.08 10.76
CA MET A 28 -1.23 15.97 9.95
C MET A 28 -2.22 15.13 10.76
N ARG A 29 -3.30 14.70 10.12
CA ARG A 29 -4.26 13.79 10.76
C ARG A 29 -3.71 12.37 10.80
N VAL A 30 -3.79 11.72 11.95
CA VAL A 30 -3.45 10.30 12.08
C VAL A 30 -4.64 9.43 11.63
N VAL A 31 -4.35 8.46 10.76
CA VAL A 31 -5.31 7.47 10.23
C VAL A 31 -4.80 6.07 10.56
N PRO A 32 -5.56 5.24 11.26
CA PRO A 32 -5.19 3.85 11.45
C PRO A 32 -5.17 3.09 10.11
N ALA A 33 -4.15 2.28 9.86
CA ALA A 33 -4.07 1.44 8.66
C ALA A 33 -5.31 0.55 8.49
N GLN A 34 -5.93 0.09 9.59
CA GLN A 34 -7.15 -0.71 9.55
C GLN A 34 -8.33 0.05 8.90
N GLU A 35 -8.46 1.37 9.10
CA GLU A 35 -9.50 2.18 8.44
C GLU A 35 -9.37 2.15 6.92
N ILE A 36 -8.12 2.16 6.42
CA ILE A 36 -7.81 2.07 4.99
C ILE A 36 -8.10 0.66 4.47
N LEU A 37 -7.64 -0.36 5.20
CA LEU A 37 -7.88 -1.77 4.86
C LEU A 37 -9.38 -2.11 4.82
N ASP A 38 -10.16 -1.60 5.77
CA ASP A 38 -11.61 -1.78 5.79
C ASP A 38 -12.30 -1.15 4.56
N LYS A 39 -11.81 -0.02 4.05
CA LYS A 39 -12.30 0.58 2.81
C LYS A 39 -11.96 -0.29 1.61
N ILE A 40 -10.71 -0.78 1.54
CA ILE A 40 -10.27 -1.67 0.44
C ILE A 40 -11.15 -2.93 0.40
N GLU A 41 -11.39 -3.56 1.57
CA GLU A 41 -12.24 -4.76 1.68
C GLU A 41 -13.67 -4.50 1.21
N ARG A 42 -14.24 -3.33 1.53
CA ARG A 42 -15.59 -2.94 1.08
C ARG A 42 -15.65 -2.46 -0.37
N GLY A 43 -14.50 -2.39 -1.07
CA GLY A 43 -14.43 -1.85 -2.43
C GLY A 43 -14.68 -0.33 -2.50
N GLU A 44 -14.49 0.38 -1.39
CA GLU A 44 -14.65 1.83 -1.30
C GLU A 44 -13.34 2.54 -1.69
N PRO A 45 -13.38 3.66 -2.43
CA PRO A 45 -12.18 4.42 -2.73
C PRO A 45 -11.43 4.86 -1.46
N VAL A 46 -10.12 4.68 -1.47
CA VAL A 46 -9.21 5.21 -0.46
C VAL A 46 -8.69 6.55 -0.97
N GLU A 47 -9.06 7.62 -0.31
CA GLU A 47 -8.64 8.98 -0.68
C GLU A 47 -8.22 9.72 0.58
N TYR A 48 -6.92 9.77 0.81
CA TYR A 48 -6.30 10.53 1.88
C TYR A 48 -5.14 11.36 1.31
N ASP A 49 -5.00 12.53 1.84
CA ASP A 49 -3.98 13.48 1.48
C ASP A 49 -3.46 14.11 2.77
N HIS A 50 -2.14 14.21 2.88
CA HIS A 50 -1.48 14.83 4.02
C HIS A 50 -1.88 14.21 5.36
N VAL A 51 -1.71 12.88 5.48
CA VAL A 51 -2.03 12.11 6.70
C VAL A 51 -0.85 11.28 7.17
N ILE A 52 -0.89 10.87 8.44
CA ILE A 52 0.00 9.84 8.98
C ILE A 52 -0.80 8.54 9.08
N VAL A 53 -0.35 7.50 8.40
CA VAL A 53 -0.92 6.16 8.50
C VAL A 53 -0.16 5.38 9.56
N GLU A 54 -0.86 4.99 10.64
CA GLU A 54 -0.30 4.21 11.73
C GLU A 54 -0.71 2.74 11.62
N GLY A 55 0.31 1.86 11.64
CA GLY A 55 0.17 0.41 11.50
C GLY A 55 0.46 -0.08 10.08
N ASP A 56 0.44 -1.39 9.90
CA ASP A 56 0.74 -2.02 8.62
C ASP A 56 -0.47 -2.03 7.69
N LEU A 57 -0.27 -1.62 6.44
CA LEU A 57 -1.18 -1.83 5.33
C LEU A 57 -0.93 -3.23 4.76
N ASP A 58 -1.66 -4.22 5.23
CA ASP A 58 -1.45 -5.63 4.91
C ASP A 58 -2.72 -6.23 4.31
N LEU A 59 -2.72 -6.49 3.00
CA LEU A 59 -3.87 -7.03 2.28
C LEU A 59 -4.23 -8.46 2.69
N GLU A 60 -3.32 -9.21 3.31
CA GLU A 60 -3.64 -10.55 3.83
C GLU A 60 -4.52 -10.50 5.10
N LYS A 61 -4.67 -9.31 5.71
CA LYS A 61 -5.54 -9.11 6.89
C LYS A 61 -7.00 -8.85 6.55
N VAL A 62 -7.35 -8.74 5.27
CA VAL A 62 -8.71 -8.45 4.79
C VAL A 62 -9.17 -9.51 3.79
N GLU A 63 -10.49 -9.71 3.70
CA GLU A 63 -11.06 -10.70 2.78
C GLU A 63 -11.29 -10.09 1.40
N LEU A 64 -10.32 -10.26 0.50
CA LEU A 64 -10.42 -9.81 -0.87
C LEU A 64 -10.79 -10.96 -1.82
N PRO A 65 -11.57 -10.69 -2.89
CA PRO A 65 -11.78 -11.65 -3.95
C PRO A 65 -10.43 -12.08 -4.53
N ARG A 66 -10.30 -13.37 -4.83
CA ARG A 66 -9.11 -13.93 -5.48
C ARG A 66 -9.46 -14.41 -6.88
N THR A 67 -8.50 -14.37 -7.78
CA THR A 67 -8.68 -14.78 -9.17
C THR A 67 -7.49 -15.62 -9.63
N ASP A 68 -7.77 -16.73 -10.33
CA ASP A 68 -6.79 -17.65 -10.90
C ASP A 68 -6.18 -17.04 -12.18
N PHE A 69 -5.28 -16.09 -12.10
CA PHE A 69 -4.87 -15.42 -13.33
C PHE A 69 -3.37 -15.34 -13.64
N LYS A 70 -2.49 -15.81 -12.79
CA LYS A 70 -1.10 -16.03 -13.18
C LYS A 70 -0.89 -17.51 -13.45
N VAL A 71 -0.78 -17.85 -14.73
CA VAL A 71 -0.26 -19.17 -15.14
C VAL A 71 1.23 -18.97 -15.34
N ASP A 72 2.02 -19.55 -14.44
CA ASP A 72 3.47 -19.55 -14.60
C ASP A 72 3.89 -20.43 -15.82
N VAL A 73 5.18 -20.42 -16.14
CA VAL A 73 5.75 -21.22 -17.24
C VAL A 73 5.57 -22.73 -17.07
N PHE A 74 5.14 -23.18 -15.89
CA PHE A 74 4.85 -24.59 -15.57
C PHE A 74 3.34 -24.90 -15.57
N GLY A 75 2.48 -23.90 -15.83
CA GLY A 75 1.03 -24.06 -15.86
C GLY A 75 0.39 -24.05 -14.47
N LEU A 76 1.09 -23.54 -13.44
CA LEU A 76 0.53 -23.34 -12.11
C LEU A 76 -0.18 -22.00 -12.08
N SER A 77 -1.44 -21.99 -11.61
CA SER A 77 -2.16 -20.75 -11.36
C SER A 77 -1.82 -20.24 -9.95
N GLU A 78 -1.46 -18.98 -9.86
CA GLU A 78 -1.34 -18.29 -8.58
C GLU A 78 -2.64 -17.54 -8.28
N ASP A 79 -3.15 -17.72 -7.06
CA ASP A 79 -4.26 -16.93 -6.55
C ASP A 79 -3.81 -15.50 -6.31
N VAL A 80 -4.36 -14.57 -7.09
CA VAL A 80 -4.05 -13.13 -7.01
C VAL A 80 -5.21 -12.42 -6.31
N MET A 81 -4.92 -11.61 -5.32
CA MET A 81 -5.91 -10.76 -4.64
C MET A 81 -6.41 -9.67 -5.59
N LEU A 82 -7.73 -9.49 -5.70
CA LEU A 82 -8.33 -8.48 -6.56
C LEU A 82 -8.63 -7.22 -5.74
N VAL A 83 -7.88 -6.16 -6.00
CA VAL A 83 -8.07 -4.84 -5.40
C VAL A 83 -8.82 -3.95 -6.39
N SER A 84 -10.12 -3.79 -6.14
CA SER A 84 -11.01 -3.04 -7.04
C SER A 84 -11.04 -1.52 -6.79
N PRO A 85 -10.94 -0.99 -5.56
CA PRO A 85 -10.98 0.45 -5.35
C PRO A 85 -9.69 1.13 -5.84
N SER A 86 -9.78 2.43 -6.12
CA SER A 86 -8.61 3.28 -6.21
C SER A 86 -8.00 3.49 -4.83
N ILE A 87 -6.66 3.57 -4.78
CA ILE A 87 -5.93 3.87 -3.55
C ILE A 87 -5.11 5.12 -3.80
N ARG A 88 -5.37 6.16 -3.02
CA ARG A 88 -4.63 7.40 -3.03
C ARG A 88 -4.25 7.78 -1.61
N LEU A 89 -2.96 7.83 -1.38
CA LEU A 89 -2.33 8.23 -0.12
C LEU A 89 -1.18 9.19 -0.46
N ASN A 90 -1.52 10.43 -0.87
CA ASN A 90 -0.55 11.39 -1.36
C ASN A 90 -0.02 12.26 -0.23
N ASP A 91 1.21 12.76 -0.38
CA ASP A 91 1.86 13.68 0.57
C ASP A 91 1.74 13.19 2.03
N SER A 92 1.79 11.88 2.24
CA SER A 92 1.45 11.22 3.49
C SER A 92 2.63 10.41 4.04
N ALA A 93 2.65 10.18 5.35
CA ALA A 93 3.64 9.31 5.97
C ALA A 93 3.01 7.96 6.33
N ILE A 94 3.54 6.86 5.78
CA ILE A 94 3.13 5.50 6.13
C ILE A 94 4.17 4.94 7.09
N ASN A 95 3.85 4.94 8.40
CA ASN A 95 4.81 4.56 9.44
C ASN A 95 4.98 3.06 9.60
N GLY A 96 4.00 2.25 9.16
CA GLY A 96 4.10 0.79 9.12
C GLY A 96 4.62 0.27 7.79
N ASN A 97 4.52 -1.05 7.62
CA ASN A 97 4.83 -1.70 6.35
C ASN A 97 3.63 -1.66 5.41
N THR A 98 3.90 -1.69 4.10
CA THR A 98 2.90 -1.82 3.04
C THR A 98 3.11 -3.17 2.37
N TYR A 99 2.27 -4.15 2.67
CA TYR A 99 2.31 -5.51 2.13
C TYR A 99 1.18 -5.68 1.11
N PHE A 100 1.49 -5.36 -0.14
CA PHE A 100 0.57 -5.35 -1.27
C PHE A 100 1.02 -6.34 -2.35
N SER A 101 1.81 -7.34 -1.99
CA SER A 101 2.31 -8.37 -2.90
C SER A 101 1.20 -9.29 -3.42
N ASN A 102 1.40 -9.85 -4.62
CA ASN A 102 0.45 -10.75 -5.30
C ASN A 102 -0.97 -10.16 -5.40
N ALA A 103 -1.08 -8.87 -5.67
CA ALA A 103 -2.34 -8.16 -5.82
C ALA A 103 -2.54 -7.68 -7.26
N ARG A 104 -3.79 -7.68 -7.72
CA ARG A 104 -4.18 -7.05 -8.98
C ARG A 104 -4.98 -5.80 -8.70
N PHE A 105 -4.36 -4.65 -8.95
CA PHE A 105 -4.98 -3.33 -8.84
C PHE A 105 -5.70 -2.99 -10.14
N ILE A 106 -7.03 -2.88 -10.07
CA ILE A 106 -7.87 -2.58 -11.24
C ILE A 106 -7.90 -1.08 -11.53
N ASN A 107 -7.91 -0.28 -10.46
CA ASN A 107 -7.96 1.17 -10.51
C ASN A 107 -6.63 1.79 -10.05
N PRO A 108 -6.44 3.10 -10.21
CA PRO A 108 -5.18 3.77 -9.87
C PRO A 108 -4.73 3.54 -8.43
N VAL A 109 -3.41 3.38 -8.29
CA VAL A 109 -2.68 3.38 -7.01
C VAL A 109 -1.75 4.58 -7.03
N ASP A 110 -1.84 5.46 -6.04
CA ASP A 110 -1.09 6.70 -5.99
C ASP A 110 -0.57 6.97 -4.57
N PHE A 111 0.74 6.98 -4.43
CA PHE A 111 1.49 7.30 -3.23
C PHE A 111 2.41 8.52 -3.45
N SER A 112 2.15 9.31 -4.51
CA SER A 112 3.03 10.42 -4.87
C SER A 112 3.25 11.38 -3.70
N GLY A 113 4.50 11.84 -3.53
CA GLY A 113 4.91 12.73 -2.45
C GLY A 113 4.95 12.10 -1.06
N SER A 114 4.79 10.77 -0.95
CA SER A 114 4.65 10.11 0.35
C SER A 114 5.95 9.48 0.85
N HIS A 115 6.06 9.36 2.18
CA HIS A 115 7.15 8.69 2.85
C HIS A 115 6.72 7.29 3.30
N LEU A 116 7.24 6.24 2.67
CA LEU A 116 7.03 4.84 3.04
C LEU A 116 8.15 4.43 4.00
N ASN A 117 7.90 4.57 5.30
CA ASN A 117 8.92 4.43 6.34
C ASN A 117 9.28 2.97 6.63
N GLY A 118 8.38 2.03 6.40
CA GLY A 118 8.60 0.59 6.51
C GLY A 118 8.95 -0.07 5.19
N THR A 119 8.82 -1.39 5.15
CA THR A 119 8.91 -2.16 3.91
C THR A 119 7.73 -1.84 3.01
N ALA A 120 7.99 -1.58 1.72
CA ALA A 120 7.00 -1.44 0.67
C ALA A 120 7.09 -2.65 -0.27
N ASP A 121 6.22 -3.65 -0.05
CA ASP A 121 6.23 -4.90 -0.80
C ASP A 121 5.06 -4.96 -1.77
N PHE A 122 5.36 -4.84 -3.05
CA PHE A 122 4.44 -4.92 -4.19
C PHE A 122 4.82 -6.09 -5.13
N ALA A 123 5.67 -7.02 -4.66
CA ALA A 123 6.17 -8.10 -5.49
C ALA A 123 5.05 -8.93 -6.14
N GLY A 124 5.25 -9.32 -7.38
CA GLY A 124 4.28 -10.14 -8.10
C GLY A 124 2.94 -9.47 -8.39
N SER A 125 2.82 -8.15 -8.22
CA SER A 125 1.56 -7.42 -8.40
C SER A 125 1.34 -6.92 -9.82
N ASP A 126 0.07 -6.84 -10.24
CA ASP A 126 -0.35 -6.29 -11.52
C ASP A 126 -1.03 -4.94 -11.33
N PHE A 127 -0.48 -3.87 -11.87
CA PHE A 127 -1.08 -2.54 -11.90
C PHE A 127 -1.75 -2.33 -13.27
N ASN A 128 -3.08 -2.50 -13.33
CA ASN A 128 -3.83 -2.39 -14.59
C ASN A 128 -4.19 -0.94 -14.97
N SER A 129 -3.94 -0.01 -14.07
CA SER A 129 -4.11 1.42 -14.25
C SER A 129 -2.82 2.14 -13.87
N THR A 130 -2.88 3.45 -13.69
CA THR A 130 -1.70 4.24 -13.28
C THR A 130 -1.21 3.83 -11.89
N ALA A 131 0.12 3.82 -11.73
CA ALA A 131 0.81 3.61 -10.47
C ALA A 131 1.73 4.80 -10.20
N GLY A 132 1.32 5.70 -9.30
CA GLY A 132 2.04 6.90 -8.94
C GLY A 132 2.89 6.69 -7.69
N PHE A 133 4.17 6.90 -7.82
CA PHE A 133 5.16 6.90 -6.74
C PHE A 133 6.13 8.09 -6.88
N GLY A 134 5.81 9.05 -7.76
CA GLY A 134 6.67 10.20 -8.02
C GLY A 134 6.87 11.05 -6.76
N ASN A 135 8.08 11.60 -6.58
CA ASN A 135 8.47 12.39 -5.40
C ASN A 135 8.30 11.63 -4.06
N SER A 136 8.36 10.29 -4.06
CA SER A 136 8.16 9.48 -2.86
C SER A 136 9.49 9.01 -2.27
N ASP A 137 9.54 8.90 -0.93
CA ASP A 137 10.68 8.35 -0.21
C ASP A 137 10.39 6.92 0.24
N PHE A 138 11.16 5.96 -0.26
CA PHE A 138 11.16 4.59 0.22
C PHE A 138 12.29 4.42 1.26
N ASN A 139 11.95 4.60 2.52
CA ASN A 139 12.94 4.55 3.61
C ASN A 139 13.31 3.12 4.04
N GLY A 140 12.43 2.15 3.78
CA GLY A 140 12.67 0.73 3.99
C GLY A 140 13.00 -0.02 2.71
N TYR A 141 12.86 -1.36 2.74
CA TYR A 141 12.99 -2.18 1.55
C TYR A 141 11.82 -1.96 0.60
N ALA A 142 12.10 -1.61 -0.66
CA ALA A 142 11.10 -1.46 -1.71
C ALA A 142 11.18 -2.64 -2.69
N ASN A 143 10.16 -3.47 -2.70
CA ASN A 143 10.10 -4.67 -3.52
C ASN A 143 9.02 -4.55 -4.57
N PHE A 144 9.43 -4.43 -5.82
CA PHE A 144 8.57 -4.45 -7.01
C PHE A 144 8.90 -5.65 -7.92
N GLY A 145 9.65 -6.64 -7.41
CA GLY A 145 10.08 -7.80 -8.18
C GLY A 145 8.91 -8.55 -8.82
N ASP A 146 9.08 -8.98 -10.07
CA ASP A 146 8.08 -9.72 -10.85
C ASP A 146 6.71 -8.99 -10.99
N SER A 147 6.68 -7.67 -10.81
CA SER A 147 5.46 -6.86 -10.96
C SER A 147 5.25 -6.40 -12.39
N ASN A 148 3.97 -6.26 -12.79
CA ASN A 148 3.59 -5.78 -14.11
C ASN A 148 2.89 -4.42 -14.01
N PHE A 149 3.47 -3.40 -14.60
CA PHE A 149 2.88 -2.07 -14.73
C PHE A 149 2.25 -1.95 -16.12
N ASN A 150 0.98 -2.33 -16.24
CA ASN A 150 0.23 -2.32 -17.50
C ASN A 150 -0.28 -0.91 -17.85
N GLY A 151 -0.47 -0.05 -16.86
CA GLY A 151 -0.68 1.39 -17.02
C GLY A 151 0.62 2.17 -16.95
N ASP A 152 0.51 3.49 -16.84
CA ASP A 152 1.66 4.37 -16.65
C ASP A 152 2.19 4.22 -15.21
N ALA A 153 3.51 4.08 -15.07
CA ALA A 153 4.21 4.01 -13.79
C ALA A 153 5.11 5.24 -13.62
N ASP A 154 4.87 6.00 -12.58
CA ASP A 154 5.65 7.18 -12.25
C ASP A 154 6.47 6.96 -10.99
N PHE A 155 7.78 6.99 -11.11
CA PHE A 155 8.78 7.00 -10.05
C PHE A 155 9.67 8.25 -10.11
N GLY A 156 9.31 9.23 -10.95
CA GLY A 156 10.12 10.44 -11.12
C GLY A 156 10.36 11.16 -9.81
N ASP A 157 11.60 11.66 -9.62
CA ASP A 157 12.04 12.37 -8.41
C ASP A 157 11.86 11.57 -7.10
N SER A 158 11.84 10.23 -7.16
CA SER A 158 11.72 9.37 -5.97
C SER A 158 13.06 8.96 -5.41
N ASP A 159 13.12 8.81 -4.07
CA ASP A 159 14.31 8.40 -3.34
C ASP A 159 14.15 6.99 -2.75
N PHE A 160 15.02 6.06 -3.15
CA PHE A 160 15.13 4.75 -2.55
C PHE A 160 16.29 4.75 -1.53
N ASN A 161 15.95 5.03 -0.27
CA ASN A 161 16.91 5.11 0.84
C ASN A 161 17.26 3.71 1.39
N GLY A 162 16.43 2.71 1.12
CA GLY A 162 16.67 1.29 1.38
C GLY A 162 16.97 0.52 0.11
N ASN A 163 17.11 -0.81 0.23
CA ASN A 163 17.26 -1.65 -0.96
C ASN A 163 16.00 -1.61 -1.83
N ALA A 164 16.18 -1.53 -3.15
CA ALA A 164 15.09 -1.60 -4.13
C ALA A 164 15.25 -2.81 -5.04
N ASP A 165 14.17 -3.56 -5.26
CA ASP A 165 14.16 -4.72 -6.16
C ASP A 165 13.10 -4.52 -7.26
N PHE A 166 13.56 -4.46 -8.51
CA PHE A 166 12.73 -4.39 -9.70
C PHE A 166 13.00 -5.57 -10.65
N ARG A 167 13.64 -6.64 -10.17
CA ARG A 167 13.98 -7.81 -11.01
C ARG A 167 12.71 -8.48 -11.53
N GLY A 168 12.69 -8.78 -12.82
CA GLY A 168 11.54 -9.41 -13.44
C GLY A 168 10.34 -8.50 -13.70
N SER A 169 10.38 -7.25 -13.25
CA SER A 169 9.28 -6.31 -13.47
C SER A 169 9.14 -5.90 -14.93
N ALA A 170 7.91 -5.70 -15.37
CA ALA A 170 7.59 -5.22 -16.71
C ALA A 170 6.85 -3.89 -16.65
N PHE A 171 7.29 -2.94 -17.49
CA PHE A 171 6.72 -1.61 -17.58
C PHE A 171 6.22 -1.34 -19.00
N ASN A 172 4.98 -0.84 -19.13
CA ASN A 172 4.44 -0.36 -20.39
C ASN A 172 4.96 1.05 -20.70
N ILE A 173 4.66 2.00 -19.82
CA ILE A 173 5.21 3.36 -19.83
C ILE A 173 5.70 3.65 -18.41
N SER A 174 6.90 4.22 -18.30
CA SER A 174 7.45 4.53 -16.98
C SER A 174 8.30 5.79 -16.99
N ASP A 175 8.22 6.55 -15.91
CA ASP A 175 9.14 7.65 -15.59
C ASP A 175 10.03 7.24 -14.42
N PHE A 176 11.32 7.32 -14.62
CA PHE A 176 12.37 7.14 -13.62
C PHE A 176 13.35 8.35 -13.65
N SER A 177 12.88 9.52 -14.13
CA SER A 177 13.72 10.71 -14.14
C SER A 177 14.07 11.13 -12.72
N SER A 178 15.32 11.54 -12.51
CA SER A 178 15.82 12.04 -11.22
C SER A 178 15.66 11.06 -10.03
N VAL A 179 15.46 9.76 -10.27
CA VAL A 179 15.39 8.77 -9.18
C VAL A 179 16.75 8.61 -8.53
N GLU A 180 16.79 8.62 -7.19
CA GLU A 180 18.00 8.38 -6.41
C GLU A 180 17.96 7.02 -5.72
N PHE A 181 19.05 6.26 -5.79
CA PHE A 181 19.26 5.01 -5.06
C PHE A 181 20.46 5.19 -4.13
N ASN A 182 20.20 5.17 -2.80
CA ASN A 182 21.17 5.49 -1.75
C ASN A 182 21.71 4.24 -1.03
#